data_7a6dd7effe5c0ff092a9660bc17dd0d5
#
_entry.id   7a6dd7effe5c0ff092a9660bc17dd0d5
#
_cell.length_a   1.000
_cell.length_b   1.000
_cell.length_c   1.000
_cell.angle_alpha   90.00
_cell.angle_beta   90.00
_cell.angle_gamma   90.00
#
_symmetry.space_group_name_H-M   'P 1'
#
loop_
_entity.id
_entity.type
_entity.pdbx_description
1 polymer ?
#
loop_
_entity_poly.entity_id
_entity_poly.type
_entity_poly.pdbx_seq_one_letter_code
_entity_poly.pdbx_strand_id
1 'polypeptide(L)'
;MVHMLGGNLLLAGIVIKLSQGQTVIESLTGQADAAYWLILAGVAVNAAIPPFNAWIADAYPESTMGGTVYMGSFTTKVGVFCLIKLFAGTELLLYFGVFMAVWGVCMALIENDFRRLFAYHIISQVGYMIASLAIGGEIGIDGASAHAFNNILYKGTLLMCAGTVIAATGKRKISQLSGLAKKLPITASCFLIASMAIAGFPLLNGFVSKSLIMNAAAESGFYWAELLLMIASVGTLMSVTLKVNYFVFWGKSTEDIEACEKDVPLSRKAAMILGALACIITGLFPDLIYSLTPYGTDGHPFTVDHVTQYIQLFAAAAIAFVMYIDHMKPKEKITLDTDWFYRKPLKYTVLCLSKGIDYVRRKAGDSLGVFFERVNEYLHEPRLLITDKPPKSRDCLEDDDVLQKPVGWLIALSFILFAAIVVFILVKI
;
A
#
# COMPACT_ATOMS: atom_id res chain seq x y z
N MET A 1 -7.16 8.23 -8.79
CA MET A 1 -6.17 8.57 -9.81
C MET A 1 -5.02 7.57 -9.87
N VAL A 2 -4.30 7.30 -8.78
CA VAL A 2 -3.15 6.37 -8.79
C VAL A 2 -3.52 5.00 -9.35
N HIS A 3 -4.66 4.42 -8.95
CA HIS A 3 -5.13 3.14 -9.50
C HIS A 3 -5.55 3.19 -10.97
N MET A 4 -6.06 4.33 -11.46
CA MET A 4 -6.33 4.49 -12.89
C MET A 4 -5.03 4.49 -13.70
N LEU A 5 -3.99 5.16 -13.20
CA LEU A 5 -2.65 5.08 -13.81
C LEU A 5 -2.14 3.64 -13.82
N GLY A 6 -2.21 2.95 -12.66
CA GLY A 6 -1.81 1.54 -12.57
C GLY A 6 -2.56 0.64 -13.54
N GLY A 7 -3.89 0.80 -13.65
CA GLY A 7 -4.72 0.05 -14.59
C GLY A 7 -4.37 0.32 -16.05
N ASN A 8 -4.10 1.57 -16.42
CA ASN A 8 -3.69 1.92 -17.78
C ASN A 8 -2.31 1.36 -18.14
N LEU A 9 -1.35 1.40 -17.20
CA LEU A 9 -0.02 0.81 -17.39
C LEU A 9 -0.12 -0.71 -17.58
N LEU A 10 -0.89 -1.38 -16.73
CA LEU A 10 -1.13 -2.82 -16.81
C LEU A 10 -1.77 -3.19 -18.16
N LEU A 11 -2.84 -2.47 -18.56
CA LEU A 11 -3.54 -2.71 -19.82
C LEU A 11 -2.62 -2.48 -21.02
N ALA A 12 -1.81 -1.41 -21.03
CA ALA A 12 -0.86 -1.14 -22.09
C ALA A 12 0.16 -2.29 -22.24
N GLY A 13 0.70 -2.80 -21.13
CA GLY A 13 1.61 -3.94 -21.16
C GLY A 13 0.95 -5.22 -21.68
N ILE A 14 -0.30 -5.48 -21.29
CA ILE A 14 -1.09 -6.63 -21.79
C ILE A 14 -1.33 -6.50 -23.29
N VAL A 15 -1.69 -5.33 -23.81
CA VAL A 15 -1.89 -5.09 -25.25
C VAL A 15 -0.60 -5.37 -26.03
N ILE A 16 0.58 -4.97 -25.51
CA ILE A 16 1.86 -5.31 -26.15
C ILE A 16 2.06 -6.83 -26.21
N LYS A 17 1.81 -7.55 -25.10
CA LYS A 17 1.94 -9.02 -25.09
C LYS A 17 0.97 -9.71 -26.06
N LEU A 18 -0.27 -9.23 -26.13
CA LEU A 18 -1.24 -9.72 -27.10
C LEU A 18 -0.80 -9.47 -28.54
N SER A 19 -0.21 -8.30 -28.85
CA SER A 19 0.31 -8.01 -30.19
C SER A 19 1.51 -8.89 -30.57
N GLN A 20 2.23 -9.43 -29.58
CA GLN A 20 3.29 -10.42 -29.76
C GLN A 20 2.77 -11.86 -29.89
N GLY A 21 1.44 -12.07 -29.89
CA GLY A 21 0.81 -13.37 -29.96
C GLY A 21 0.75 -14.14 -28.63
N GLN A 22 1.14 -13.51 -27.51
CA GLN A 22 1.06 -14.14 -26.19
C GLN A 22 -0.35 -13.97 -25.62
N THR A 23 -1.13 -15.05 -25.61
CA THR A 23 -2.51 -15.07 -25.08
C THR A 23 -2.63 -15.76 -23.73
N VAL A 24 -1.56 -16.40 -23.26
CA VAL A 24 -1.51 -17.12 -21.98
C VAL A 24 -0.75 -16.30 -20.94
N ILE A 25 -1.23 -16.33 -19.69
CA ILE A 25 -0.58 -15.67 -18.56
C ILE A 25 0.54 -16.58 -18.04
N GLU A 26 1.76 -16.28 -18.47
CA GLU A 26 2.99 -16.98 -18.08
C GLU A 26 3.89 -16.04 -17.27
N SER A 27 4.91 -16.61 -16.61
CA SER A 27 5.93 -15.83 -15.91
C SER A 27 6.66 -14.92 -16.90
N LEU A 28 6.83 -13.68 -16.50
CA LEU A 28 7.59 -12.66 -17.24
C LEU A 28 9.03 -12.53 -16.74
N THR A 29 9.42 -13.33 -15.77
CA THR A 29 10.77 -13.30 -15.18
C THR A 29 11.82 -13.55 -16.25
N GLY A 30 12.84 -12.70 -16.30
CA GLY A 30 13.91 -12.75 -17.32
C GLY A 30 13.57 -12.02 -18.62
N GLN A 31 12.34 -11.51 -18.80
CA GLN A 31 11.97 -10.67 -19.94
C GLN A 31 12.08 -9.20 -19.54
N ALA A 32 12.99 -8.45 -20.15
CA ALA A 32 13.18 -7.01 -19.83
C ALA A 32 12.65 -6.09 -20.94
N ASP A 33 11.55 -6.48 -21.59
CA ASP A 33 10.89 -5.69 -22.63
C ASP A 33 9.98 -4.59 -22.06
N ALA A 34 9.45 -3.74 -22.94
CA ALA A 34 8.55 -2.66 -22.54
C ALA A 34 7.27 -3.18 -21.85
N ALA A 35 6.74 -4.33 -22.30
CA ALA A 35 5.56 -4.94 -21.69
C ALA A 35 5.83 -5.37 -20.25
N TYR A 36 6.98 -5.99 -19.99
CA TYR A 36 7.44 -6.37 -18.65
C TYR A 36 7.38 -5.18 -17.68
N TRP A 37 8.00 -4.05 -18.06
CA TRP A 37 8.06 -2.87 -17.19
C TRP A 37 6.71 -2.20 -16.99
N LEU A 38 5.86 -2.19 -18.02
CA LEU A 38 4.51 -1.62 -17.92
C LEU A 38 3.61 -2.46 -17.02
N ILE A 39 3.64 -3.80 -17.16
CA ILE A 39 2.87 -4.71 -16.31
C ILE A 39 3.38 -4.63 -14.87
N LEU A 40 4.71 -4.67 -14.67
CA LEU A 40 5.31 -4.55 -13.35
C LEU A 40 4.91 -3.24 -12.67
N ALA A 41 5.02 -2.10 -13.36
CA ALA A 41 4.62 -0.80 -12.83
C ALA A 41 3.12 -0.75 -12.49
N GLY A 42 2.25 -1.31 -13.34
CA GLY A 42 0.81 -1.39 -13.09
C GLY A 42 0.46 -2.21 -11.85
N VAL A 43 1.09 -3.38 -11.68
CA VAL A 43 0.90 -4.24 -10.51
C VAL A 43 1.54 -3.62 -9.26
N ALA A 44 2.69 -2.94 -9.40
CA ALA A 44 3.39 -2.25 -8.31
C ALA A 44 2.52 -1.17 -7.65
N VAL A 45 1.71 -0.45 -8.43
CA VAL A 45 0.72 0.51 -7.89
C VAL A 45 -0.26 -0.18 -6.96
N ASN A 46 -0.81 -1.33 -7.37
CA ASN A 46 -1.79 -2.06 -6.56
C ASN A 46 -1.15 -2.73 -5.33
N ALA A 47 0.06 -3.25 -5.46
CA ALA A 47 0.85 -3.79 -4.35
C ALA A 47 1.45 -2.70 -3.45
N ALA A 48 1.24 -1.41 -3.78
CA ALA A 48 1.77 -0.25 -3.06
C ALA A 48 3.29 -0.25 -2.92
N ILE A 49 3.99 -0.64 -3.98
CA ILE A 49 5.45 -0.55 -4.04
C ILE A 49 5.84 0.93 -4.14
N PRO A 50 6.82 1.42 -3.37
CA PRO A 50 7.31 2.79 -3.49
C PRO A 50 7.76 3.13 -4.92
N PRO A 51 7.47 4.34 -5.41
CA PRO A 51 6.93 5.50 -4.70
C PRO A 51 5.39 5.56 -4.57
N PHE A 52 4.67 4.51 -4.95
CA PHE A 52 3.20 4.49 -5.03
C PHE A 52 2.50 3.99 -3.75
N ASN A 53 3.17 3.96 -2.61
CA ASN A 53 2.65 3.37 -1.38
C ASN A 53 1.72 4.28 -0.57
N ALA A 54 1.83 5.60 -0.69
CA ALA A 54 1.15 6.54 0.20
C ALA A 54 -0.38 6.54 0.07
N TRP A 55 -0.93 6.08 -1.07
CA TRP A 55 -2.39 6.00 -1.25
C TRP A 55 -3.08 5.11 -0.21
N ILE A 56 -2.39 4.09 0.33
CA ILE A 56 -2.93 3.23 1.39
C ILE A 56 -3.10 4.05 2.67
N ALA A 57 -2.06 4.80 3.06
CA ALA A 57 -2.08 5.62 4.27
C ALA A 57 -3.10 6.77 4.21
N ASP A 58 -3.45 7.22 3.00
CA ASP A 58 -4.42 8.29 2.79
C ASP A 58 -5.85 7.78 2.66
N ALA A 59 -6.06 6.72 1.85
CA ALA A 59 -7.42 6.28 1.49
C ALA A 59 -8.05 5.34 2.53
N TYR A 60 -7.29 4.40 3.10
CA TYR A 60 -7.86 3.40 3.99
C TYR A 60 -8.40 3.98 5.30
N PRO A 61 -7.72 4.95 5.95
CA PRO A 61 -8.24 5.57 7.15
C PRO A 61 -9.56 6.34 6.95
N GLU A 62 -9.81 6.84 5.74
CA GLU A 62 -11.00 7.64 5.42
C GLU A 62 -12.19 6.79 4.94
N SER A 63 -11.99 5.49 4.74
CA SER A 63 -13.07 4.59 4.33
C SER A 63 -14.00 4.22 5.49
N THR A 64 -15.17 3.64 5.19
CA THR A 64 -16.05 3.08 6.21
C THR A 64 -15.35 1.97 6.99
N MET A 65 -15.83 1.63 8.19
CA MET A 65 -15.22 0.55 8.99
C MET A 65 -15.16 -0.79 8.25
N GLY A 66 -16.26 -1.21 7.62
CA GLY A 66 -16.30 -2.42 6.80
C GLY A 66 -15.40 -2.32 5.58
N GLY A 67 -15.40 -1.16 4.90
CA GLY A 67 -14.52 -0.88 3.77
C GLY A 67 -13.04 -0.99 4.12
N THR A 68 -12.63 -0.45 5.27
CA THR A 68 -11.23 -0.56 5.75
C THR A 68 -10.82 -2.02 5.97
N VAL A 69 -11.70 -2.83 6.59
CA VAL A 69 -11.44 -4.27 6.82
C VAL A 69 -11.27 -5.00 5.50
N TYR A 70 -12.20 -4.81 4.56
CA TYR A 70 -12.17 -5.46 3.26
C TYR A 70 -10.94 -5.04 2.44
N MET A 71 -10.72 -3.74 2.28
CA MET A 71 -9.57 -3.24 1.52
C MET A 71 -8.23 -3.63 2.16
N GLY A 72 -8.11 -3.52 3.48
CA GLY A 72 -6.90 -3.89 4.20
C GLY A 72 -6.57 -5.39 4.13
N SER A 73 -7.61 -6.23 4.01
CA SER A 73 -7.44 -7.68 3.89
C SER A 73 -7.11 -8.13 2.47
N PHE A 74 -7.74 -7.59 1.43
CA PHE A 74 -7.69 -8.18 0.09
C PHE A 74 -6.98 -7.34 -0.97
N THR A 75 -7.16 -6.01 -1.03
CA THR A 75 -6.75 -5.21 -2.19
C THR A 75 -5.27 -5.39 -2.57
N THR A 76 -4.37 -5.20 -1.62
CA THR A 76 -2.93 -5.36 -1.89
C THR A 76 -2.49 -6.80 -2.15
N LYS A 77 -3.24 -7.79 -1.61
CA LYS A 77 -2.94 -9.22 -1.81
C LYS A 77 -3.23 -9.67 -3.23
N VAL A 78 -4.20 -9.06 -3.90
CA VAL A 78 -4.39 -9.26 -5.35
C VAL A 78 -3.16 -8.82 -6.12
N GLY A 79 -2.57 -7.66 -5.77
CA GLY A 79 -1.29 -7.22 -6.35
C GLY A 79 -0.15 -8.20 -6.08
N VAL A 80 -0.03 -8.69 -4.84
CA VAL A 80 0.96 -9.71 -4.47
C VAL A 80 0.75 -11.01 -5.25
N PHE A 81 -0.48 -11.46 -5.41
CA PHE A 81 -0.81 -12.65 -6.22
C PHE A 81 -0.34 -12.48 -7.66
N CYS A 82 -0.59 -11.31 -8.27
CA CYS A 82 -0.08 -11.02 -9.61
C CYS A 82 1.45 -11.03 -9.66
N LEU A 83 2.12 -10.49 -8.63
CA LEU A 83 3.59 -10.52 -8.54
C LEU A 83 4.13 -11.94 -8.42
N ILE A 84 3.50 -12.81 -7.61
CA ILE A 84 3.86 -14.22 -7.49
C ILE A 84 3.74 -14.93 -8.85
N LYS A 85 2.65 -14.69 -9.58
CA LYS A 85 2.38 -15.34 -10.88
C LYS A 85 3.34 -14.89 -11.98
N LEU A 86 3.68 -13.61 -12.01
CA LEU A 86 4.35 -12.97 -13.15
C LEU A 86 5.84 -12.66 -12.91
N PHE A 87 6.23 -12.40 -11.66
CA PHE A 87 7.53 -11.79 -11.34
C PHE A 87 8.28 -12.49 -10.21
N ALA A 88 7.90 -13.73 -9.83
CA ALA A 88 8.63 -14.48 -8.81
C ALA A 88 10.10 -14.65 -9.22
N GLY A 89 11.03 -14.49 -8.26
CA GLY A 89 12.47 -14.56 -8.50
C GLY A 89 13.07 -13.28 -9.12
N THR A 90 12.32 -12.17 -9.19
CA THR A 90 12.85 -10.89 -9.67
C THR A 90 13.60 -10.18 -8.54
N GLU A 91 14.93 -10.20 -8.56
CA GLU A 91 15.80 -9.66 -7.50
C GLU A 91 15.51 -8.18 -7.17
N LEU A 92 15.17 -7.36 -8.16
CA LEU A 92 14.81 -5.95 -7.95
C LEU A 92 13.70 -5.79 -6.90
N LEU A 93 12.74 -6.69 -6.88
CA LEU A 93 11.63 -6.67 -5.92
C LEU A 93 12.07 -6.96 -4.48
N LEU A 94 13.21 -7.66 -4.28
CA LEU A 94 13.75 -7.92 -2.95
C LEU A 94 14.11 -6.61 -2.22
N TYR A 95 14.78 -5.71 -2.91
CA TYR A 95 15.16 -4.40 -2.35
C TYR A 95 13.92 -3.56 -2.00
N PHE A 96 12.93 -3.53 -2.88
CA PHE A 96 11.66 -2.85 -2.60
C PHE A 96 10.89 -3.50 -1.45
N GLY A 97 10.82 -4.83 -1.40
CA GLY A 97 10.13 -5.56 -0.35
C GLY A 97 10.73 -5.30 1.04
N VAL A 98 12.04 -5.40 1.15
CA VAL A 98 12.76 -5.12 2.41
C VAL A 98 12.61 -3.64 2.82
N PHE A 99 12.76 -2.71 1.87
CA PHE A 99 12.53 -1.30 2.13
C PHE A 99 11.11 -1.04 2.66
N MET A 100 10.09 -1.61 2.02
CA MET A 100 8.68 -1.48 2.46
C MET A 100 8.47 -2.05 3.85
N ALA A 101 9.08 -3.19 4.17
CA ALA A 101 8.97 -3.81 5.49
C ALA A 101 9.49 -2.89 6.59
N VAL A 102 10.67 -2.33 6.41
CA VAL A 102 11.31 -1.43 7.39
C VAL A 102 10.64 -0.06 7.42
N TRP A 103 10.44 0.57 6.26
CA TRP A 103 9.82 1.89 6.16
C TRP A 103 8.41 1.92 6.77
N GLY A 104 7.57 0.94 6.41
CA GLY A 104 6.20 0.87 6.91
C GLY A 104 6.14 0.76 8.43
N VAL A 105 7.04 0.01 9.04
CA VAL A 105 7.15 -0.09 10.51
C VAL A 105 7.64 1.20 11.14
N CYS A 106 8.65 1.85 10.57
CA CYS A 106 9.15 3.14 11.06
C CYS A 106 8.04 4.19 11.08
N MET A 107 7.26 4.27 10.01
CA MET A 107 6.12 5.19 9.94
C MET A 107 5.02 4.83 10.95
N ALA A 108 4.72 3.55 11.14
CA ALA A 108 3.75 3.09 12.13
C ALA A 108 4.17 3.40 13.58
N LEU A 109 5.47 3.34 13.89
CA LEU A 109 6.00 3.67 15.22
C LEU A 109 5.71 5.12 15.62
N ILE A 110 5.79 6.05 14.68
CA ILE A 110 5.58 7.48 14.95
C ILE A 110 4.13 7.93 14.77
N GLU A 111 3.27 7.09 14.16
CA GLU A 111 1.89 7.43 13.84
C GLU A 111 1.00 7.47 15.10
N ASN A 112 0.09 8.44 15.14
CA ASN A 112 -0.89 8.64 16.21
C ASN A 112 -2.33 8.28 15.81
N ASP A 113 -2.64 8.27 14.52
CA ASP A 113 -3.95 7.85 14.03
C ASP A 113 -4.03 6.31 14.00
N PHE A 114 -5.03 5.75 14.68
CA PHE A 114 -5.17 4.32 14.87
C PHE A 114 -5.36 3.55 13.55
N ARG A 115 -6.12 4.10 12.59
CA ARG A 115 -6.33 3.48 11.28
C ARG A 115 -5.12 3.66 10.37
N ARG A 116 -4.49 4.85 10.43
CA ARG A 116 -3.31 5.16 9.61
C ARG A 116 -2.11 4.33 10.02
N LEU A 117 -1.96 4.05 11.32
CA LEU A 117 -0.97 3.11 11.84
C LEU A 117 -1.12 1.73 11.17
N PHE A 118 -2.36 1.21 11.04
CA PHE A 118 -2.59 -0.05 10.35
C PHE A 118 -2.36 0.03 8.85
N ALA A 119 -2.58 1.17 8.22
CA ALA A 119 -2.26 1.39 6.82
C ALA A 119 -0.75 1.24 6.57
N TYR A 120 0.10 1.81 7.42
CA TYR A 120 1.54 1.60 7.34
C TYR A 120 1.96 0.15 7.62
N HIS A 121 1.27 -0.53 8.53
CA HIS A 121 1.49 -1.96 8.72
C HIS A 121 1.02 -2.82 7.54
N ILE A 122 0.09 -2.35 6.70
CA ILE A 122 -0.22 -3.04 5.43
C ILE A 122 0.99 -2.95 4.50
N ILE A 123 1.57 -1.76 4.35
CA ILE A 123 2.77 -1.55 3.52
C ILE A 123 3.91 -2.44 4.01
N SER A 124 4.16 -2.44 5.34
CA SER A 124 5.21 -3.28 5.93
C SER A 124 5.00 -4.77 5.65
N GLN A 125 3.80 -5.31 5.89
CA GLN A 125 3.56 -6.74 5.73
C GLN A 125 3.52 -7.16 4.24
N VAL A 126 3.08 -6.30 3.34
CA VAL A 126 3.22 -6.53 1.89
C VAL A 126 4.70 -6.56 1.50
N GLY A 127 5.53 -5.75 2.15
CA GLY A 127 6.99 -5.79 1.98
C GLY A 127 7.59 -7.18 2.25
N TYR A 128 7.15 -7.87 3.32
CA TYR A 128 7.57 -9.27 3.57
C TYR A 128 7.16 -10.21 2.43
N MET A 129 5.93 -10.07 1.92
CA MET A 129 5.45 -10.91 0.81
C MET A 129 6.26 -10.67 -0.45
N ILE A 130 6.56 -9.40 -0.76
CA ILE A 130 7.34 -9.01 -1.94
C ILE A 130 8.78 -9.46 -1.80
N ALA A 131 9.40 -9.32 -0.63
CA ALA A 131 10.75 -9.83 -0.38
C ALA A 131 10.82 -11.35 -0.58
N SER A 132 9.86 -12.09 -0.04
CA SER A 132 9.80 -13.54 -0.14
C SER A 132 9.63 -14.03 -1.59
N LEU A 133 8.65 -13.48 -2.33
CA LEU A 133 8.45 -13.87 -3.74
C LEU A 133 9.64 -13.48 -4.63
N ALA A 134 10.36 -12.41 -4.28
CA ALA A 134 11.52 -11.94 -5.01
C ALA A 134 12.75 -12.85 -4.84
N ILE A 135 12.91 -13.46 -3.67
CA ILE A 135 13.87 -14.53 -3.44
C ILE A 135 13.60 -15.68 -4.40
N GLY A 136 12.33 -15.97 -4.68
CA GLY A 136 11.94 -17.05 -5.57
C GLY A 136 12.10 -18.43 -4.92
N GLY A 137 12.19 -19.45 -5.76
CA GLY A 137 12.22 -20.85 -5.30
C GLY A 137 10.92 -21.29 -4.63
N GLU A 138 10.84 -22.55 -4.26
CA GLU A 138 9.62 -23.13 -3.66
C GLU A 138 9.30 -22.47 -2.30
N ILE A 139 10.30 -22.39 -1.42
CA ILE A 139 10.13 -21.84 -0.07
C ILE A 139 9.79 -20.35 -0.10
N GLY A 140 10.41 -19.57 -1.02
CA GLY A 140 10.14 -18.14 -1.14
C GLY A 140 8.71 -17.85 -1.62
N ILE A 141 8.22 -18.62 -2.60
CA ILE A 141 6.86 -18.49 -3.13
C ILE A 141 5.83 -18.95 -2.09
N ASP A 142 6.08 -20.07 -1.43
CA ASP A 142 5.22 -20.57 -0.37
C ASP A 142 5.20 -19.64 0.83
N GLY A 143 6.34 -19.08 1.21
CA GLY A 143 6.44 -18.06 2.27
C GLY A 143 5.60 -16.82 1.97
N ALA A 144 5.66 -16.31 0.73
CA ALA A 144 4.85 -15.17 0.28
C ALA A 144 3.35 -15.49 0.31
N SER A 145 2.96 -16.67 -0.18
CA SER A 145 1.57 -17.15 -0.24
C SER A 145 1.00 -17.38 1.15
N ALA A 146 1.71 -18.10 2.02
CA ALA A 146 1.33 -18.34 3.41
C ALA A 146 1.20 -17.03 4.20
N HIS A 147 2.15 -16.08 3.98
CA HIS A 147 2.09 -14.79 4.65
C HIS A 147 0.92 -13.92 4.16
N ALA A 148 0.58 -13.97 2.88
CA ALA A 148 -0.59 -13.30 2.34
C ALA A 148 -1.88 -13.81 2.98
N PHE A 149 -2.05 -15.13 3.10
CA PHE A 149 -3.20 -15.75 3.74
C PHE A 149 -3.28 -15.39 5.24
N ASN A 150 -2.21 -15.59 5.99
CA ASN A 150 -2.15 -15.28 7.42
C ASN A 150 -2.39 -13.78 7.69
N ASN A 151 -1.88 -12.93 6.81
CA ASN A 151 -2.11 -11.49 6.89
C ASN A 151 -3.59 -11.11 6.79
N ILE A 152 -4.36 -11.77 5.94
CA ILE A 152 -5.81 -11.53 5.83
C ILE A 152 -6.48 -11.76 7.19
N LEU A 153 -6.15 -12.85 7.89
CA LEU A 153 -6.74 -13.22 9.16
C LEU A 153 -6.42 -12.21 10.27
N TYR A 154 -5.16 -12.02 10.60
CA TYR A 154 -4.80 -11.12 11.71
C TYR A 154 -5.06 -9.65 11.38
N LYS A 155 -4.89 -9.23 10.12
CA LYS A 155 -5.15 -7.84 9.73
C LYS A 155 -6.65 -7.52 9.74
N GLY A 156 -7.48 -8.43 9.24
CA GLY A 156 -8.93 -8.30 9.33
C GLY A 156 -9.39 -8.16 10.77
N THR A 157 -8.88 -9.01 11.68
CA THR A 157 -9.19 -8.97 13.10
C THR A 157 -8.75 -7.66 13.75
N LEU A 158 -7.51 -7.19 13.49
CA LEU A 158 -7.00 -5.92 14.01
C LEU A 158 -7.84 -4.72 13.54
N LEU A 159 -8.23 -4.70 12.28
CA LEU A 159 -9.03 -3.60 11.71
C LEU A 159 -10.47 -3.64 12.25
N MET A 160 -11.05 -4.82 12.49
CA MET A 160 -12.34 -4.95 13.15
C MET A 160 -12.28 -4.44 14.59
N CYS A 161 -11.25 -4.79 15.36
CA CYS A 161 -11.03 -4.30 16.71
C CYS A 161 -10.84 -2.78 16.75
N ALA A 162 -9.99 -2.23 15.87
CA ALA A 162 -9.79 -0.78 15.75
C ALA A 162 -11.09 -0.05 15.39
N GLY A 163 -11.84 -0.59 14.42
CA GLY A 163 -13.17 -0.05 14.06
C GLY A 163 -14.16 -0.08 15.22
N THR A 164 -14.11 -1.14 16.05
CA THR A 164 -14.97 -1.26 17.24
C THR A 164 -14.59 -0.21 18.29
N VAL A 165 -13.30 -0.02 18.56
CA VAL A 165 -12.83 1.02 19.49
C VAL A 165 -13.28 2.40 19.03
N ILE A 166 -13.08 2.72 17.75
CA ILE A 166 -13.49 4.03 17.20
C ILE A 166 -15.01 4.21 17.26
N ALA A 167 -15.78 3.17 16.95
CA ALA A 167 -17.25 3.24 17.02
C ALA A 167 -17.76 3.44 18.46
N ALA A 168 -17.12 2.79 19.43
CA ALA A 168 -17.52 2.86 20.83
C ALA A 168 -17.10 4.17 21.52
N THR A 169 -16.01 4.81 21.06
CA THR A 169 -15.42 5.99 21.72
C THR A 169 -15.57 7.29 20.95
N GLY A 170 -15.85 7.22 19.64
CA GLY A 170 -15.82 8.37 18.74
C GLY A 170 -14.41 8.94 18.50
N LYS A 171 -13.36 8.37 19.14
CA LYS A 171 -11.98 8.85 19.09
C LYS A 171 -11.12 7.99 18.16
N ARG A 172 -10.29 8.65 17.35
CA ARG A 172 -9.45 8.00 16.34
C ARG A 172 -7.95 8.08 16.68
N LYS A 173 -7.55 9.06 17.49
CA LYS A 173 -6.15 9.26 17.86
C LYS A 173 -5.80 8.41 19.08
N ILE A 174 -4.67 7.69 19.00
CA ILE A 174 -4.18 6.82 20.07
C ILE A 174 -3.93 7.64 21.35
N SER A 175 -3.44 8.88 21.22
CA SER A 175 -3.21 9.79 22.35
C SER A 175 -4.48 10.18 23.12
N GLN A 176 -5.66 9.96 22.53
CA GLN A 176 -6.97 10.26 23.13
C GLN A 176 -7.65 9.00 23.69
N LEU A 177 -7.01 7.85 23.58
CA LEU A 177 -7.55 6.55 23.98
C LEU A 177 -6.73 6.02 25.15
N SER A 178 -7.37 5.47 26.18
CA SER A 178 -6.66 4.79 27.27
C SER A 178 -7.62 3.96 28.13
N GLY A 179 -7.11 2.94 28.78
CA GLY A 179 -7.82 2.15 29.79
C GLY A 179 -9.02 1.35 29.29
N LEU A 180 -9.09 1.04 28.00
CA LEU A 180 -10.27 0.41 27.39
C LEU A 180 -10.39 -1.09 27.66
N ALA A 181 -9.36 -1.77 28.21
CA ALA A 181 -9.39 -3.22 28.42
C ALA A 181 -10.53 -3.67 29.34
N LYS A 182 -10.87 -2.89 30.37
CA LYS A 182 -11.98 -3.19 31.27
C LYS A 182 -13.37 -2.88 30.67
N LYS A 183 -13.42 -1.92 29.74
CA LYS A 183 -14.66 -1.45 29.10
C LYS A 183 -15.02 -2.27 27.85
N LEU A 184 -13.99 -2.76 27.13
CA LEU A 184 -14.09 -3.55 25.91
C LEU A 184 -13.22 -4.83 26.01
N PRO A 185 -13.50 -5.77 26.91
CA PRO A 185 -12.63 -6.91 27.21
C PRO A 185 -12.51 -7.88 26.04
N ILE A 186 -13.57 -8.18 25.31
CA ILE A 186 -13.53 -9.08 24.13
C ILE A 186 -12.69 -8.44 23.03
N THR A 187 -12.93 -7.16 22.75
CA THR A 187 -12.18 -6.40 21.74
C THR A 187 -10.70 -6.34 22.10
N ALA A 188 -10.36 -6.09 23.39
CA ALA A 188 -8.97 -6.03 23.85
C ALA A 188 -8.25 -7.40 23.74
N SER A 189 -8.94 -8.50 24.09
CA SER A 189 -8.39 -9.84 23.99
C SER A 189 -8.16 -10.26 22.53
N CYS A 190 -9.13 -10.03 21.65
CA CYS A 190 -8.98 -10.32 20.22
C CYS A 190 -7.87 -9.46 19.59
N PHE A 191 -7.79 -8.19 19.99
CA PHE A 191 -6.72 -7.28 19.54
C PHE A 191 -5.34 -7.78 20.00
N LEU A 192 -5.19 -8.21 21.24
CA LEU A 192 -3.92 -8.74 21.77
C LEU A 192 -3.46 -9.94 20.96
N ILE A 193 -4.34 -10.93 20.73
CA ILE A 193 -4.02 -12.14 19.96
C ILE A 193 -3.59 -11.77 18.54
N ALA A 194 -4.38 -10.94 17.85
CA ALA A 194 -4.08 -10.54 16.48
C ALA A 194 -2.83 -9.64 16.38
N SER A 195 -2.54 -8.83 17.42
CA SER A 195 -1.34 -8.00 17.50
C SER A 195 -0.06 -8.82 17.75
N MET A 196 -0.16 -9.91 18.52
CA MET A 196 0.93 -10.86 18.67
C MET A 196 1.12 -11.68 17.38
N ALA A 197 0.02 -12.03 16.69
CA ALA A 197 0.09 -12.73 15.41
C ALA A 197 0.82 -11.91 14.34
N ILE A 198 0.48 -10.66 14.13
CA ILE A 198 1.17 -9.80 13.13
C ILE A 198 2.65 -9.60 13.48
N ALA A 199 3.01 -9.54 14.77
CA ALA A 199 4.40 -9.45 15.20
C ALA A 199 5.20 -10.73 14.85
N GLY A 200 4.55 -11.86 14.76
CA GLY A 200 5.18 -13.18 14.57
C GLY A 200 5.53 -13.85 15.88
N PHE A 201 4.65 -13.73 16.88
CA PHE A 201 4.84 -14.42 18.15
C PHE A 201 4.67 -15.94 17.96
N PRO A 202 5.57 -16.78 18.54
CA PRO A 202 5.44 -18.23 18.45
C PRO A 202 4.04 -18.73 18.80
N LEU A 203 3.61 -19.83 18.19
CA LEU A 203 2.29 -20.45 18.28
C LEU A 203 1.15 -19.67 17.57
N LEU A 204 1.44 -18.55 16.92
CA LEU A 204 0.48 -17.80 16.12
C LEU A 204 0.85 -17.83 14.62
N ASN A 205 -0.14 -17.64 13.79
CA ASN A 205 -0.01 -17.82 12.34
C ASN A 205 1.02 -16.91 11.66
N GLY A 206 1.24 -15.71 12.20
CA GLY A 206 2.26 -14.80 11.67
C GLY A 206 3.69 -15.35 11.85
N PHE A 207 3.96 -16.09 12.92
CA PHE A 207 5.24 -16.77 13.13
C PHE A 207 5.49 -17.84 12.07
N VAL A 208 4.47 -18.65 11.77
CA VAL A 208 4.54 -19.73 10.79
C VAL A 208 4.98 -19.23 9.42
N SER A 209 4.34 -18.19 8.92
CA SER A 209 4.67 -17.64 7.61
C SER A 209 5.96 -16.82 7.59
N LYS A 210 6.27 -16.07 8.66
CA LYS A 210 7.54 -15.33 8.75
C LYS A 210 8.73 -16.25 8.84
N SER A 211 8.60 -17.38 9.53
CA SER A 211 9.65 -18.40 9.59
C SER A 211 10.03 -18.91 8.19
N LEU A 212 9.05 -19.19 7.31
CA LEU A 212 9.33 -19.56 5.92
C LEU A 212 10.07 -18.46 5.16
N ILE A 213 9.66 -17.19 5.35
CA ILE A 213 10.31 -16.06 4.68
C ILE A 213 11.76 -15.91 5.12
N MET A 214 12.02 -16.04 6.42
CA MET A 214 13.39 -15.96 6.97
C MET A 214 14.25 -17.12 6.47
N ASN A 215 13.70 -18.34 6.47
CA ASN A 215 14.39 -19.51 5.92
C ASN A 215 14.72 -19.34 4.44
N ALA A 216 13.77 -18.86 3.63
CA ALA A 216 14.02 -18.57 2.21
C ALA A 216 15.18 -17.57 2.02
N ALA A 217 15.22 -16.52 2.85
CA ALA A 217 16.30 -15.52 2.79
C ALA A 217 17.65 -16.11 3.23
N ALA A 218 17.70 -16.89 4.29
CA ALA A 218 18.91 -17.51 4.79
C ALA A 218 19.47 -18.56 3.82
N GLU A 219 18.64 -19.48 3.32
CA GLU A 219 19.04 -20.53 2.38
C GLU A 219 19.52 -19.96 1.04
N SER A 220 18.95 -18.83 0.61
CA SER A 220 19.37 -18.14 -0.62
C SER A 220 20.58 -17.21 -0.41
N GLY A 221 21.16 -17.13 0.81
CA GLY A 221 22.32 -16.31 1.13
C GLY A 221 22.05 -14.81 1.26
N PHE A 222 20.76 -14.39 1.30
CA PHE A 222 20.36 -12.98 1.51
C PHE A 222 20.30 -12.62 3.00
N TYR A 223 21.36 -12.87 3.76
CA TYR A 223 21.42 -12.61 5.22
C TYR A 223 21.12 -11.17 5.61
N TRP A 224 21.45 -10.19 4.77
CA TRP A 224 21.12 -8.79 4.99
C TRP A 224 19.60 -8.54 4.95
N ALA A 225 18.89 -9.24 4.05
CA ALA A 225 17.43 -9.14 3.94
C ALA A 225 16.76 -9.81 5.14
N GLU A 226 17.22 -10.99 5.53
CA GLU A 226 16.79 -11.68 6.75
C GLU A 226 16.90 -10.77 7.98
N LEU A 227 18.09 -10.16 8.21
CA LEU A 227 18.32 -9.26 9.33
C LEU A 227 17.37 -8.07 9.33
N LEU A 228 17.19 -7.40 8.19
CA LEU A 228 16.30 -6.23 8.09
C LEU A 228 14.83 -6.60 8.28
N LEU A 229 14.38 -7.75 7.77
CA LEU A 229 13.04 -8.28 8.00
C LEU A 229 12.83 -8.64 9.47
N MET A 230 13.83 -9.21 10.16
CA MET A 230 13.78 -9.45 11.62
C MET A 230 13.64 -8.13 12.38
N ILE A 231 14.41 -7.10 12.04
CA ILE A 231 14.29 -5.76 12.64
C ILE A 231 12.88 -5.18 12.40
N ALA A 232 12.32 -5.33 11.22
CA ALA A 232 10.95 -4.92 10.93
C ALA A 232 9.91 -5.71 11.75
N SER A 233 10.19 -6.98 12.09
CA SER A 233 9.33 -7.79 12.97
C SER A 233 9.33 -7.24 14.41
N VAL A 234 10.50 -6.88 14.94
CA VAL A 234 10.65 -6.20 16.23
C VAL A 234 9.91 -4.88 16.25
N GLY A 235 10.07 -4.07 15.23
CA GLY A 235 9.35 -2.80 15.12
C GLY A 235 7.84 -2.99 15.04
N THR A 236 7.35 -4.09 14.43
CA THR A 236 5.94 -4.46 14.45
C THR A 236 5.48 -4.81 15.88
N LEU A 237 6.26 -5.59 16.62
CA LEU A 237 5.98 -5.85 18.03
C LEU A 237 5.88 -4.55 18.83
N MET A 238 6.85 -3.67 18.68
CA MET A 238 6.89 -2.40 19.42
C MET A 238 5.72 -1.49 19.08
N SER A 239 5.33 -1.38 17.81
CA SER A 239 4.30 -0.44 17.33
C SER A 239 2.88 -0.91 17.56
N VAL A 240 2.56 -2.20 17.33
CA VAL A 240 1.20 -2.73 17.48
C VAL A 240 1.02 -3.44 18.80
N THR A 241 1.90 -4.42 19.11
CA THR A 241 1.69 -5.28 20.28
C THR A 241 1.97 -4.54 21.58
N LEU A 242 3.03 -3.75 21.64
CA LEU A 242 3.38 -3.04 22.88
C LEU A 242 2.73 -1.66 22.95
N LYS A 243 3.04 -0.77 21.98
CA LYS A 243 2.55 0.63 21.98
C LYS A 243 1.03 0.71 22.00
N VAL A 244 0.34 0.08 21.02
CA VAL A 244 -1.13 0.22 20.93
C VAL A 244 -1.80 -0.49 22.09
N ASN A 245 -1.41 -1.73 22.43
CA ASN A 245 -2.00 -2.40 23.59
C ASN A 245 -1.85 -1.57 24.85
N TYR A 246 -0.63 -1.08 25.13
CA TYR A 246 -0.39 -0.30 26.34
C TYR A 246 -1.20 1.00 26.35
N PHE A 247 -1.08 1.85 25.35
CA PHE A 247 -1.70 3.17 25.38
C PHE A 247 -3.20 3.15 25.17
N VAL A 248 -3.76 2.21 24.40
CA VAL A 248 -5.21 2.15 24.15
C VAL A 248 -5.94 1.30 25.17
N PHE A 249 -5.40 0.13 25.54
CA PHE A 249 -6.17 -0.83 26.34
C PHE A 249 -5.73 -0.88 27.81
N TRP A 250 -4.44 -0.95 28.14
CA TRP A 250 -3.97 -1.19 29.52
C TRP A 250 -3.39 0.02 30.23
N GLY A 251 -3.12 1.12 29.56
CA GLY A 251 -2.61 2.35 30.16
C GLY A 251 -3.62 2.96 31.15
N LYS A 252 -3.13 3.79 32.07
CA LYS A 252 -3.99 4.53 32.99
C LYS A 252 -4.87 5.50 32.21
N SER A 253 -6.17 5.44 32.43
CA SER A 253 -7.11 6.39 31.83
C SER A 253 -6.86 7.78 32.41
N THR A 254 -6.63 8.74 31.54
CA THR A 254 -6.53 10.17 31.90
C THR A 254 -7.88 10.88 31.75
N GLU A 255 -8.82 10.29 31.02
CA GLU A 255 -10.16 10.79 30.78
C GLU A 255 -11.18 9.66 30.98
N ASP A 256 -12.37 10.01 31.44
CA ASP A 256 -13.47 9.06 31.55
C ASP A 256 -14.11 8.86 30.17
N ILE A 257 -13.61 7.86 29.44
CA ILE A 257 -14.11 7.53 28.10
C ILE A 257 -15.36 6.65 28.29
N GLU A 258 -16.50 7.14 27.88
CA GLU A 258 -17.72 6.33 27.84
C GLU A 258 -17.61 5.28 26.72
N ALA A 259 -17.45 4.02 27.09
CA ALA A 259 -17.44 2.89 26.17
C ALA A 259 -17.95 1.65 26.92
N CYS A 260 -18.78 0.84 26.28
CA CYS A 260 -19.31 -0.39 26.88
C CYS A 260 -19.32 -1.52 25.85
N GLU A 261 -18.78 -2.69 26.22
CA GLU A 261 -18.81 -3.89 25.38
C GLU A 261 -20.23 -4.36 25.05
N LYS A 262 -21.22 -4.05 25.91
CA LYS A 262 -22.64 -4.42 25.68
C LYS A 262 -23.19 -3.75 24.42
N ASP A 263 -22.70 -2.56 24.08
CA ASP A 263 -23.16 -1.78 22.93
C ASP A 263 -22.56 -2.28 21.61
N VAL A 264 -21.53 -3.16 21.68
CA VAL A 264 -20.94 -3.77 20.49
C VAL A 264 -21.86 -4.87 19.95
N PRO A 265 -22.28 -4.82 18.67
CA PRO A 265 -23.13 -5.85 18.07
C PRO A 265 -22.53 -7.27 18.18
N LEU A 266 -23.39 -8.25 18.46
CA LEU A 266 -22.97 -9.65 18.61
C LEU A 266 -22.24 -10.17 17.35
N SER A 267 -22.72 -9.82 16.18
CA SER A 267 -22.07 -10.19 14.90
C SER A 267 -20.64 -9.71 14.80
N ARG A 268 -20.35 -8.50 15.30
CA ARG A 268 -18.99 -7.94 15.31
C ARG A 268 -18.11 -8.66 16.33
N LYS A 269 -18.62 -8.96 17.53
CA LYS A 269 -17.93 -9.77 18.54
C LYS A 269 -17.57 -11.15 18.00
N ALA A 270 -18.56 -11.82 17.39
CA ALA A 270 -18.37 -13.13 16.78
C ALA A 270 -17.28 -13.10 15.68
N ALA A 271 -17.31 -12.09 14.82
CA ALA A 271 -16.32 -11.95 13.76
C ALA A 271 -14.90 -11.74 14.31
N MET A 272 -14.71 -10.91 15.35
CA MET A 272 -13.42 -10.70 16.01
C MET A 272 -12.92 -11.98 16.69
N ILE A 273 -13.81 -12.71 17.39
CA ILE A 273 -13.46 -13.99 18.05
C ILE A 273 -13.07 -15.04 17.02
N LEU A 274 -13.85 -15.20 15.94
CA LEU A 274 -13.53 -16.13 14.86
C LEU A 274 -12.18 -15.82 14.20
N GLY A 275 -11.90 -14.54 13.95
CA GLY A 275 -10.62 -14.11 13.40
C GLY A 275 -9.44 -14.39 14.35
N ALA A 276 -9.60 -14.13 15.65
CA ALA A 276 -8.59 -14.43 16.67
C ALA A 276 -8.36 -15.95 16.80
N LEU A 277 -9.43 -16.73 16.83
CA LEU A 277 -9.34 -18.21 16.85
C LEU A 277 -8.65 -18.75 15.60
N ALA A 278 -8.97 -18.20 14.42
CA ALA A 278 -8.30 -18.58 13.18
C ALA A 278 -6.79 -18.32 13.25
N CYS A 279 -6.35 -17.20 13.83
CA CYS A 279 -4.92 -16.91 14.03
C CYS A 279 -4.22 -17.91 14.94
N ILE A 280 -4.92 -18.40 15.97
CA ILE A 280 -4.39 -19.44 16.89
C ILE A 280 -4.36 -20.81 16.19
N ILE A 281 -5.48 -21.22 15.58
CA ILE A 281 -5.59 -22.55 14.95
C ILE A 281 -4.56 -22.69 13.83
N THR A 282 -4.47 -21.71 12.93
CA THR A 282 -3.49 -21.75 11.83
C THR A 282 -2.05 -21.52 12.28
N GLY A 283 -1.84 -21.05 13.51
CA GLY A 283 -0.53 -20.97 14.14
C GLY A 283 -0.12 -22.31 14.78
N LEU A 284 -1.04 -23.00 15.45
CA LEU A 284 -0.78 -24.29 16.09
C LEU A 284 -0.67 -25.45 15.09
N PHE A 285 -1.37 -25.35 13.97
CA PHE A 285 -1.40 -26.35 12.90
C PHE A 285 -0.90 -25.75 11.57
N PRO A 286 0.44 -25.57 11.40
CA PRO A 286 1.02 -24.97 10.20
C PRO A 286 0.62 -25.66 8.90
N ASP A 287 0.46 -26.99 8.94
CA ASP A 287 0.11 -27.81 7.77
C ASP A 287 -1.21 -27.39 7.12
N LEU A 288 -2.14 -26.81 7.88
CA LEU A 288 -3.37 -26.24 7.32
C LEU A 288 -3.09 -25.12 6.32
N ILE A 289 -2.00 -24.38 6.50
CA ILE A 289 -1.61 -23.30 5.61
C ILE A 289 -0.65 -23.81 4.54
N TYR A 290 0.32 -24.63 4.91
CA TYR A 290 1.33 -25.13 3.98
C TYR A 290 0.71 -26.00 2.88
N SER A 291 -0.30 -26.81 3.22
CA SER A 291 -1.04 -27.59 2.22
C SER A 291 -1.81 -26.75 1.18
N LEU A 292 -2.04 -25.45 1.45
CA LEU A 292 -2.70 -24.52 0.55
C LEU A 292 -1.71 -23.70 -0.29
N THR A 293 -0.41 -23.77 0.01
CA THR A 293 0.62 -23.06 -0.76
C THR A 293 0.93 -23.79 -2.08
N PRO A 294 1.47 -23.09 -3.08
CA PRO A 294 1.69 -23.66 -4.42
C PRO A 294 2.55 -24.93 -4.46
N TYR A 295 3.57 -25.03 -3.59
CA TYR A 295 4.51 -26.15 -3.56
C TYR A 295 4.30 -27.10 -2.36
N GLY A 296 3.51 -26.66 -1.37
CA GLY A 296 3.24 -27.46 -0.17
C GLY A 296 4.51 -27.75 0.64
N THR A 297 5.39 -26.76 0.78
CA THR A 297 6.69 -26.91 1.45
C THR A 297 6.50 -27.44 2.88
N ASP A 298 7.18 -28.53 3.22
CA ASP A 298 7.21 -29.10 4.57
C ASP A 298 8.09 -28.23 5.49
N GLY A 299 7.52 -27.10 5.94
CA GLY A 299 8.19 -26.20 6.86
C GLY A 299 8.05 -26.65 8.32
N HIS A 300 9.15 -26.70 9.04
CA HIS A 300 9.14 -26.91 10.49
C HIS A 300 9.42 -25.60 11.23
N PRO A 301 8.41 -24.73 11.44
CA PRO A 301 8.63 -23.41 12.03
C PRO A 301 9.04 -23.51 13.51
N PHE A 302 8.64 -24.56 14.22
CA PHE A 302 8.84 -24.75 15.66
C PHE A 302 10.15 -25.46 15.98
N THR A 303 11.27 -25.08 15.35
CA THR A 303 12.58 -25.54 15.81
C THR A 303 12.98 -24.79 17.08
N VAL A 304 13.75 -25.43 17.95
CA VAL A 304 14.21 -24.82 19.20
C VAL A 304 14.95 -23.52 18.93
N ASP A 305 15.80 -23.50 17.92
CA ASP A 305 16.59 -22.32 17.55
C ASP A 305 15.71 -21.15 17.12
N HIS A 306 14.76 -21.35 16.21
CA HIS A 306 13.85 -20.32 15.76
C HIS A 306 12.98 -19.77 16.90
N VAL A 307 12.37 -20.63 17.69
CA VAL A 307 11.52 -20.22 18.81
C VAL A 307 12.34 -19.43 19.84
N THR A 308 13.53 -19.90 20.18
CA THR A 308 14.41 -19.24 21.16
C THR A 308 14.85 -17.87 20.65
N GLN A 309 15.26 -17.79 19.38
CA GLN A 309 15.67 -16.52 18.74
C GLN A 309 14.56 -15.47 18.80
N TYR A 310 13.33 -15.85 18.42
CA TYR A 310 12.20 -14.90 18.46
C TYR A 310 11.80 -14.50 19.88
N ILE A 311 11.83 -15.42 20.84
CA ILE A 311 11.53 -15.11 22.25
C ILE A 311 12.59 -14.15 22.81
N GLN A 312 13.87 -14.39 22.57
CA GLN A 312 14.95 -13.51 23.02
C GLN A 312 14.82 -12.12 22.42
N LEU A 313 14.56 -12.05 21.12
CA LEU A 313 14.40 -10.79 20.40
C LEU A 313 13.19 -9.99 20.91
N PHE A 314 12.07 -10.67 21.17
CA PHE A 314 10.86 -10.05 21.69
C PHE A 314 11.00 -9.64 23.15
N ALA A 315 11.70 -10.41 23.97
CA ALA A 315 12.00 -10.03 25.34
C ALA A 315 12.90 -8.78 25.38
N ALA A 316 13.94 -8.73 24.57
CA ALA A 316 14.80 -7.54 24.45
C ALA A 316 14.00 -6.30 23.98
N ALA A 317 13.12 -6.46 22.99
CA ALA A 317 12.24 -5.39 22.53
C ALA A 317 11.26 -4.90 23.62
N ALA A 318 10.70 -5.82 24.41
CA ALA A 318 9.81 -5.48 25.51
C ALA A 318 10.54 -4.73 26.62
N ILE A 319 11.76 -5.14 26.98
CA ILE A 319 12.60 -4.42 27.91
C ILE A 319 12.92 -3.00 27.40
N ALA A 320 13.34 -2.89 26.12
CA ALA A 320 13.58 -1.60 25.49
C ALA A 320 12.34 -0.71 25.49
N PHE A 321 11.17 -1.28 25.21
CA PHE A 321 9.90 -0.55 25.26
C PHE A 321 9.62 0.04 26.64
N VAL A 322 9.81 -0.76 27.71
CA VAL A 322 9.59 -0.30 29.09
C VAL A 322 10.58 0.80 29.46
N MET A 323 11.86 0.68 29.05
CA MET A 323 12.88 1.71 29.30
C MET A 323 12.59 3.02 28.58
N TYR A 324 12.02 2.96 27.36
CA TYR A 324 11.78 4.13 26.52
C TYR A 324 10.30 4.52 26.40
N ILE A 325 9.44 4.04 27.30
CA ILE A 325 7.98 4.20 27.22
C ILE A 325 7.56 5.67 27.11
N ASP A 326 8.23 6.59 27.77
CA ASP A 326 7.94 8.02 27.72
C ASP A 326 8.23 8.64 26.34
N HIS A 327 9.21 8.10 25.61
CA HIS A 327 9.53 8.53 24.25
C HIS A 327 8.57 7.93 23.22
N MET A 328 7.96 6.79 23.54
CA MET A 328 6.98 6.09 22.69
C MET A 328 5.56 6.64 22.83
N LYS A 329 5.32 7.61 23.73
CA LYS A 329 4.00 8.26 23.86
C LYS A 329 3.54 8.83 22.53
N PRO A 330 2.30 8.52 22.09
CA PRO A 330 1.75 9.09 20.88
C PRO A 330 1.70 10.61 20.96
N LYS A 331 2.25 11.28 19.95
CA LYS A 331 2.29 12.74 19.86
C LYS A 331 1.54 13.20 18.62
N GLU A 332 0.85 14.34 18.73
CA GLU A 332 0.25 15.00 17.57
C GLU A 332 1.38 15.68 16.75
N LYS A 333 1.85 15.00 15.72
CA LYS A 333 2.85 15.51 14.79
C LYS A 333 2.43 15.24 13.36
N ILE A 334 2.77 16.16 12.47
CA ILE A 334 2.67 15.93 11.03
C ILE A 334 3.90 15.09 10.64
N THR A 335 3.65 13.90 10.10
CA THR A 335 4.71 13.02 9.58
C THR A 335 4.85 13.21 8.09
N LEU A 336 6.08 13.41 7.62
CA LEU A 336 6.40 13.42 6.19
C LEU A 336 6.44 11.98 5.69
N ASP A 337 5.62 11.70 4.68
CA ASP A 337 5.61 10.43 3.97
C ASP A 337 6.18 10.58 2.55
N THR A 338 6.33 9.47 1.85
CA THR A 338 6.79 9.42 0.45
C THR A 338 5.94 10.29 -0.49
N ASP A 339 4.67 10.53 -0.13
CA ASP A 339 3.76 11.40 -0.87
C ASP A 339 4.22 12.86 -0.94
N TRP A 340 5.05 13.32 -0.01
CA TRP A 340 5.62 14.67 -0.06
C TRP A 340 6.33 14.95 -1.39
N PHE A 341 7.06 13.95 -1.93
CA PHE A 341 7.80 14.09 -3.17
C PHE A 341 6.90 14.36 -4.37
N TYR A 342 5.71 13.78 -4.43
CA TYR A 342 4.79 14.02 -5.54
C TYR A 342 3.70 15.05 -5.23
N ARG A 343 3.34 15.27 -3.96
CA ARG A 343 2.38 16.32 -3.59
C ARG A 343 2.98 17.74 -3.70
N LYS A 344 4.25 17.91 -3.40
CA LYS A 344 4.90 19.22 -3.46
C LYS A 344 5.70 19.41 -4.76
N PRO A 345 6.84 18.74 -5.01
CA PRO A 345 7.62 18.97 -6.23
C PRO A 345 6.85 18.62 -7.50
N LEU A 346 6.21 17.46 -7.57
CA LEU A 346 5.50 17.03 -8.78
C LEU A 346 4.31 17.92 -9.09
N LYS A 347 3.57 18.41 -8.06
CA LYS A 347 2.50 19.39 -8.26
C LYS A 347 3.01 20.63 -8.97
N TYR A 348 4.13 21.21 -8.53
CA TYR A 348 4.72 22.36 -9.17
C TYR A 348 5.19 22.06 -10.60
N THR A 349 5.82 20.90 -10.80
CA THR A 349 6.24 20.47 -12.15
C THR A 349 5.04 20.31 -13.09
N VAL A 350 3.98 19.65 -12.64
CA VAL A 350 2.75 19.48 -13.45
C VAL A 350 2.09 20.82 -13.74
N LEU A 351 2.03 21.73 -12.76
CA LEU A 351 1.49 23.08 -12.98
C LEU A 351 2.35 23.91 -13.94
N CYS A 352 3.67 23.79 -13.87
CA CYS A 352 4.55 24.44 -14.84
C CYS A 352 4.38 23.87 -16.25
N LEU A 353 4.31 22.55 -16.37
CA LEU A 353 4.08 21.87 -17.65
C LEU A 353 2.70 22.23 -18.24
N SER A 354 1.65 22.22 -17.42
CA SER A 354 0.31 22.59 -17.89
C SER A 354 0.25 24.03 -18.38
N LYS A 355 0.87 24.98 -17.64
CA LYS A 355 1.00 26.37 -18.08
C LYS A 355 1.80 26.49 -19.38
N GLY A 356 2.88 25.71 -19.52
CA GLY A 356 3.66 25.64 -20.75
C GLY A 356 2.85 25.12 -21.93
N ILE A 357 2.11 24.03 -21.73
CA ILE A 357 1.22 23.46 -22.75
C ILE A 357 0.10 24.44 -23.12
N ASP A 358 -0.52 25.07 -22.13
CA ASP A 358 -1.57 26.08 -22.37
C ASP A 358 -1.02 27.31 -23.13
N TYR A 359 0.19 27.75 -22.81
CA TYR A 359 0.86 28.81 -23.56
C TYR A 359 1.08 28.41 -25.02
N VAL A 360 1.63 27.20 -25.26
CA VAL A 360 1.83 26.69 -26.62
C VAL A 360 0.49 26.54 -27.36
N ARG A 361 -0.53 26.03 -26.70
CA ARG A 361 -1.88 25.86 -27.27
C ARG A 361 -2.50 27.21 -27.65
N ARG A 362 -2.43 28.22 -26.76
CA ARG A 362 -2.93 29.56 -27.04
C ARG A 362 -2.19 30.18 -28.24
N LYS A 363 -0.86 30.13 -28.21
CA LYS A 363 -0.03 30.65 -29.29
C LYS A 363 -0.28 29.94 -30.64
N ALA A 364 -0.45 28.60 -30.60
CA ALA A 364 -0.82 27.84 -31.79
C ALA A 364 -2.25 28.17 -32.28
N GLY A 365 -3.20 28.29 -31.32
CA GLY A 365 -4.58 28.66 -31.59
C GLY A 365 -4.68 30.07 -32.20
N ASP A 366 -3.97 31.03 -31.63
CA ASP A 366 -3.92 32.40 -32.16
C ASP A 366 -3.28 32.41 -33.55
N SER A 367 -2.20 31.67 -33.77
CA SER A 367 -1.55 31.55 -35.07
C SER A 367 -2.44 30.85 -36.10
N LEU A 368 -3.16 29.80 -35.72
CA LEU A 368 -4.14 29.15 -36.59
C LEU A 368 -5.37 30.00 -36.82
N GLY A 369 -5.84 30.73 -35.82
CA GLY A 369 -6.94 31.68 -35.94
C GLY A 369 -6.61 32.76 -36.96
N VAL A 370 -5.45 33.40 -36.82
CA VAL A 370 -4.93 34.38 -37.76
C VAL A 370 -4.75 33.81 -39.20
N PHE A 371 -4.27 32.54 -39.25
CA PHE A 371 -4.14 31.83 -40.53
C PHE A 371 -5.51 31.58 -41.19
N PHE A 372 -6.49 31.10 -40.45
CA PHE A 372 -7.84 30.85 -40.96
C PHE A 372 -8.59 32.14 -41.29
N GLU A 373 -8.43 33.21 -40.51
CA GLU A 373 -8.96 34.52 -40.85
C GLU A 373 -8.36 35.04 -42.17
N ARG A 374 -7.06 34.93 -42.34
CA ARG A 374 -6.40 35.29 -43.61
C ARG A 374 -6.88 34.44 -44.79
N VAL A 375 -7.01 33.13 -44.58
CA VAL A 375 -7.54 32.23 -45.63
C VAL A 375 -8.99 32.59 -45.99
N ASN A 376 -9.81 32.91 -44.98
CA ASN A 376 -11.20 33.29 -45.20
C ASN A 376 -11.33 34.66 -45.92
N GLU A 377 -10.52 35.65 -45.53
CA GLU A 377 -10.41 36.90 -46.23
C GLU A 377 -9.95 36.70 -47.69
N TYR A 378 -8.99 35.80 -47.91
CA TYR A 378 -8.53 35.41 -49.23
C TYR A 378 -9.61 34.77 -50.11
N LEU A 379 -10.47 33.97 -49.52
CA LEU A 379 -11.55 33.29 -50.23
C LEU A 379 -12.72 34.23 -50.57
N HIS A 380 -12.94 35.29 -49.77
CA HIS A 380 -14.04 36.22 -49.94
C HIS A 380 -13.66 37.49 -50.70
N GLU A 381 -12.39 37.95 -50.68
CA GLU A 381 -11.91 39.12 -51.46
C GLU A 381 -10.45 38.92 -51.95
N PRO A 382 -10.27 38.39 -53.15
CA PRO A 382 -8.92 38.16 -53.69
C PRO A 382 -8.07 39.41 -53.95
N ARG A 383 -8.64 40.62 -53.75
CA ARG A 383 -7.96 41.89 -54.00
C ARG A 383 -7.15 42.45 -52.83
N LEU A 384 -7.19 41.83 -51.64
CA LEU A 384 -6.52 42.34 -50.44
C LEU A 384 -5.04 41.93 -50.28
N LEU A 385 -4.43 41.42 -51.34
CA LEU A 385 -3.01 41.01 -51.35
C LEU A 385 -2.01 42.21 -51.29
N ILE A 386 -2.48 43.43 -51.19
CA ILE A 386 -1.62 44.64 -51.44
C ILE A 386 -1.59 45.62 -50.23
N THR A 387 -2.30 45.46 -49.16
CA THR A 387 -2.26 46.37 -48.01
C THR A 387 -2.09 45.74 -46.65
N ASP A 388 -0.89 45.96 -46.09
CA ASP A 388 -0.56 45.65 -44.69
C ASP A 388 -1.34 46.53 -43.70
N LYS A 389 -2.27 45.93 -42.92
CA LYS A 389 -2.72 46.47 -41.63
C LYS A 389 -2.98 45.31 -40.65
N PRO A 390 -2.35 45.33 -39.46
CA PRO A 390 -2.57 44.27 -38.47
C PRO A 390 -3.94 44.41 -37.75
N PRO A 391 -4.60 43.33 -37.39
CA PRO A 391 -5.87 43.37 -36.65
C PRO A 391 -5.67 43.75 -35.18
N LYS A 392 -6.65 44.46 -34.61
CA LYS A 392 -6.71 44.90 -33.21
C LYS A 392 -6.87 43.71 -32.28
N SER A 393 -6.09 43.68 -31.18
CA SER A 393 -6.18 42.71 -30.07
C SER A 393 -7.55 42.77 -29.39
N ARG A 394 -8.15 41.59 -29.14
CA ARG A 394 -9.28 41.42 -28.24
C ARG A 394 -8.78 41.25 -26.81
N ASP A 395 -9.39 42.00 -25.90
CA ASP A 395 -9.13 41.93 -24.46
C ASP A 395 -9.42 40.56 -23.90
N CYS A 396 -8.47 40.06 -23.09
CA CYS A 396 -8.60 38.82 -22.35
C CYS A 396 -9.60 38.99 -21.21
N LEU A 397 -10.65 38.18 -21.18
CA LEU A 397 -11.44 37.94 -20.00
C LEU A 397 -10.64 37.00 -19.07
N GLU A 398 -10.35 37.46 -17.87
CA GLU A 398 -9.82 36.66 -16.78
C GLU A 398 -10.90 35.68 -16.34
N ASP A 399 -10.65 34.40 -16.55
CA ASP A 399 -11.52 33.33 -16.10
C ASP A 399 -10.84 32.64 -14.89
N ASP A 400 -11.24 33.04 -13.65
CA ASP A 400 -10.76 32.52 -12.38
C ASP A 400 -11.22 31.08 -12.11
N ASP A 401 -11.97 30.45 -13.00
CA ASP A 401 -12.57 29.11 -12.84
C ASP A 401 -11.63 27.95 -13.18
N VAL A 402 -10.40 28.21 -13.63
CA VAL A 402 -9.45 27.15 -14.04
C VAL A 402 -8.89 26.36 -12.85
N LEU A 403 -8.99 26.88 -11.63
CA LEU A 403 -8.45 26.25 -10.43
C LEU A 403 -9.36 25.15 -9.81
N GLN A 404 -10.61 25.05 -10.24
CA GLN A 404 -11.56 24.08 -9.67
C GLN A 404 -11.63 22.70 -10.37
N LYS A 405 -10.91 22.48 -11.48
CA LYS A 405 -10.95 21.21 -12.25
C LYS A 405 -9.60 20.54 -12.51
N PRO A 406 -8.76 20.29 -11.48
CA PRO A 406 -7.49 19.58 -11.72
C PRO A 406 -7.69 18.09 -12.05
N VAL A 407 -8.85 17.51 -11.68
CA VAL A 407 -9.14 16.07 -11.84
C VAL A 407 -9.39 15.68 -13.30
N GLY A 408 -10.10 16.50 -14.06
CA GLY A 408 -10.43 16.23 -15.46
C GLY A 408 -9.20 16.17 -16.37
N TRP A 409 -8.20 17.02 -16.11
CA TRP A 409 -6.99 17.08 -16.94
C TRP A 409 -6.04 15.90 -16.73
N LEU A 410 -5.92 15.37 -15.52
CA LEU A 410 -5.12 14.19 -15.26
C LEU A 410 -5.77 12.93 -15.86
N ILE A 411 -7.09 12.87 -15.86
CA ILE A 411 -7.85 11.83 -16.57
C ILE A 411 -7.63 11.96 -18.08
N ALA A 412 -7.76 13.17 -18.64
CA ALA A 412 -7.51 13.41 -20.04
C ALA A 412 -6.06 13.07 -20.43
N LEU A 413 -5.06 13.43 -19.61
CA LEU A 413 -3.66 13.10 -19.84
C LEU A 413 -3.42 11.58 -19.81
N SER A 414 -4.06 10.86 -18.90
CA SER A 414 -3.96 9.39 -18.85
C SER A 414 -4.59 8.72 -20.08
N PHE A 415 -5.71 9.23 -20.56
CA PHE A 415 -6.33 8.78 -21.82
C PHE A 415 -5.50 9.12 -23.05
N ILE A 416 -4.92 10.32 -23.10
CA ILE A 416 -4.03 10.74 -24.20
C ILE A 416 -2.78 9.87 -24.24
N LEU A 417 -2.16 9.60 -23.08
CA LEU A 417 -0.99 8.72 -23.00
C LEU A 417 -1.35 7.29 -23.43
N PHE A 418 -2.49 6.79 -23.02
CA PHE A 418 -3.01 5.49 -23.44
C PHE A 418 -3.28 5.45 -24.95
N ALA A 419 -3.97 6.44 -25.48
CA ALA A 419 -4.25 6.55 -26.91
C ALA A 419 -2.94 6.65 -27.74
N ALA A 420 -1.97 7.43 -27.28
CA ALA A 420 -0.66 7.55 -27.92
C ALA A 420 0.10 6.20 -27.93
N ILE A 421 0.07 5.46 -26.84
CA ILE A 421 0.66 4.13 -26.76
C ILE A 421 -0.04 3.15 -27.71
N VAL A 422 -1.38 3.15 -27.73
CA VAL A 422 -2.16 2.29 -28.64
C VAL A 422 -1.89 2.64 -30.11
N VAL A 423 -1.88 3.92 -30.47
CA VAL A 423 -1.55 4.36 -31.82
C VAL A 423 -0.11 3.99 -32.20
N PHE A 424 0.85 4.18 -31.31
CA PHE A 424 2.25 3.78 -31.53
C PHE A 424 2.39 2.27 -31.79
N ILE A 425 1.63 1.45 -31.06
CA ILE A 425 1.60 0.00 -31.24
C ILE A 425 0.96 -0.35 -32.59
N LEU A 426 -0.20 0.25 -32.93
CA LEU A 426 -0.91 -0.01 -34.18
C LEU A 426 -0.14 0.43 -35.44
N VAL A 427 0.71 1.45 -35.33
CA VAL A 427 1.57 1.91 -36.45
C VAL A 427 2.80 1.01 -36.64
N LYS A 428 3.21 0.24 -35.61
CA LYS A 428 4.36 -0.69 -35.71
C LYS A 428 3.98 -2.13 -36.07
N ILE A 429 2.69 -2.46 -36.07
CA ILE A 429 2.13 -3.72 -36.60
C ILE A 429 1.80 -3.52 -38.09
#